data_4be1dd4bec129dc5ceae1bf388d0fcc0
#
_entry.id   4be1dd4bec129dc5ceae1bf388d0fcc0
#
_cell.length_a   1.000
_cell.length_b   1.000
_cell.length_c   1.000
_cell.angle_alpha   90.00
_cell.angle_beta   90.00
_cell.angle_gamma   90.00
#
_symmetry.space_group_name_H-M   'P 1'
#
loop_
_entity.id
_entity.type
_entity.pdbx_description
1 polymer ?
#
loop_
_entity_poly.entity_id
_entity_poly.type
_entity_poly.pdbx_seq_one_letter_code
_entity_poly.pdbx_strand_id
1 'polypeptide(L)'
;MKRRLLLISNSTNYGESYLGWPREYIKEFMAPTGVKDILFVPYAGVGLDEESLEKSFDAYEKRVKGVFSELGLNIYSIHKEADPVAAVKKAKAVAVGGGNTFHLVAMMHKTGIMETIRKRVQEGMHYMGWSAGSNVACPALKTTNDMPITEPESFSCLNLIPFQINPHYLDANPEGHGGETRQQRIEEFLTVNRDMTVVGLREATLLWVDDDKIELKGGRPMRLFRFGEEPKEFEVGSDIGFLL
;
A
#
# COMPACT_ATOMS: atom_id res chain seq x y z
N MET A 1 -6.15 -13.98 -15.23
CA MET A 1 -5.96 -12.50 -15.39
C MET A 1 -4.55 -12.17 -14.92
N LYS A 2 -3.82 -11.36 -15.66
CA LYS A 2 -2.44 -11.01 -15.23
C LYS A 2 -2.46 -9.84 -14.25
N ARG A 3 -2.61 -10.16 -12.97
CA ARG A 3 -2.57 -9.20 -11.88
C ARG A 3 -1.13 -8.97 -11.46
N ARG A 4 -0.64 -7.73 -11.53
CA ARG A 4 0.71 -7.38 -11.07
C ARG A 4 0.64 -6.30 -9.99
N LEU A 5 1.10 -6.64 -8.79
CA LEU A 5 1.06 -5.77 -7.63
C LEU A 5 2.46 -5.65 -7.00
N LEU A 6 2.81 -4.45 -6.57
CA LEU A 6 3.98 -4.17 -5.75
C LEU A 6 3.50 -3.51 -4.46
N LEU A 7 3.48 -4.26 -3.35
CA LEU A 7 2.94 -3.84 -2.07
C LEU A 7 4.08 -3.62 -1.07
N ILE A 8 4.44 -2.36 -0.86
CA ILE A 8 5.64 -1.92 -0.14
C ILE A 8 5.24 -1.52 1.28
N SER A 9 5.93 -2.04 2.30
CA SER A 9 5.62 -1.73 3.70
C SER A 9 5.76 -0.24 4.01
N ASN A 10 6.88 0.37 3.64
CA ASN A 10 7.20 1.76 3.96
C ASN A 10 7.90 2.45 2.79
N SER A 11 7.74 3.76 2.69
CA SER A 11 8.43 4.54 1.65
C SER A 11 9.91 4.78 1.97
N THR A 12 10.27 4.89 3.25
CA THR A 12 11.58 5.41 3.66
C THR A 12 12.06 4.70 4.90
N ASN A 13 13.27 4.16 4.87
CA ASN A 13 13.95 3.67 6.05
C ASN A 13 14.65 4.82 6.78
N TYR A 14 14.88 4.65 8.07
CA TYR A 14 15.61 5.65 8.86
C TYR A 14 16.99 5.95 8.23
N GLY A 15 17.26 7.23 7.99
CA GLY A 15 18.52 7.70 7.39
C GLY A 15 18.59 7.62 5.86
N GLU A 16 17.55 7.13 5.19
CA GLU A 16 17.50 7.05 3.72
C GLU A 16 16.65 8.16 3.09
N SER A 17 16.84 8.36 1.80
CA SER A 17 16.00 9.25 1.00
C SER A 17 14.61 8.64 0.75
N TYR A 18 13.64 9.48 0.45
CA TYR A 18 12.28 9.04 0.12
C TYR A 18 12.27 8.03 -1.04
N LEU A 19 11.59 6.90 -0.86
CA LEU A 19 11.58 5.74 -1.76
C LEU A 19 13.00 5.24 -2.13
N GLY A 20 13.99 5.45 -1.27
CA GLY A 20 15.36 5.05 -1.51
C GLY A 20 15.52 3.53 -1.60
N TRP A 21 15.10 2.81 -0.55
CA TRP A 21 15.24 1.37 -0.49
C TRP A 21 14.41 0.59 -1.53
N PRO A 22 13.14 0.97 -1.87
CA PRO A 22 12.35 0.23 -2.85
C PRO A 22 12.62 0.64 -4.30
N ARG A 23 13.51 1.60 -4.55
CA ARG A 23 13.76 2.21 -5.86
C ARG A 23 14.06 1.18 -6.95
N GLU A 24 14.97 0.26 -6.70
CA GLU A 24 15.34 -0.76 -7.69
C GLU A 24 14.22 -1.76 -7.91
N TYR A 25 13.43 -2.11 -6.88
CA TYR A 25 12.23 -2.94 -7.04
C TYR A 25 11.15 -2.26 -7.89
N ILE A 26 10.95 -0.95 -7.71
CA ILE A 26 10.01 -0.17 -8.56
C ILE A 26 10.47 -0.20 -10.02
N LYS A 27 11.75 0.01 -10.27
CA LYS A 27 12.35 -0.03 -11.59
C LYS A 27 12.20 -1.41 -12.24
N GLU A 28 12.57 -2.47 -11.52
CA GLU A 28 12.43 -3.86 -11.96
C GLU A 28 10.97 -4.22 -12.24
N PHE A 29 10.04 -3.80 -11.39
CA PHE A 29 8.61 -4.03 -11.55
C PHE A 29 8.06 -3.38 -12.83
N MET A 30 8.50 -2.17 -13.17
CA MET A 30 8.01 -1.43 -14.33
C MET A 30 8.73 -1.78 -15.63
N ALA A 31 9.99 -2.21 -15.58
CA ALA A 31 10.81 -2.44 -16.77
C ALA A 31 10.16 -3.33 -17.85
N PRO A 32 9.58 -4.52 -17.50
CA PRO A 32 9.01 -5.42 -18.52
C PRO A 32 7.68 -4.93 -19.09
N THR A 33 7.06 -3.91 -18.48
CA THR A 33 5.72 -3.44 -18.87
C THR A 33 5.74 -2.51 -20.07
N GLY A 34 6.86 -1.82 -20.31
CA GLY A 34 6.98 -0.74 -21.30
C GLY A 34 6.18 0.53 -20.94
N VAL A 35 5.49 0.53 -19.79
CA VAL A 35 4.68 1.67 -19.32
C VAL A 35 5.60 2.70 -18.67
N LYS A 36 5.49 3.95 -19.11
CA LYS A 36 6.25 5.09 -18.57
C LYS A 36 5.40 6.06 -17.75
N ASP A 37 4.14 6.22 -18.11
CA ASP A 37 3.22 7.14 -17.45
C ASP A 37 2.42 6.40 -16.38
N ILE A 38 2.53 6.87 -15.14
CA ILE A 38 1.91 6.26 -13.97
C ILE A 38 0.97 7.27 -13.32
N LEU A 39 -0.29 6.89 -13.17
CA LEU A 39 -1.27 7.68 -12.43
C LEU A 39 -0.98 7.60 -10.93
N PHE A 40 -0.81 8.74 -10.28
CA PHE A 40 -0.53 8.80 -8.85
C PHE A 40 -1.77 9.21 -8.04
N VAL A 41 -2.03 8.49 -6.96
CA VAL A 41 -3.09 8.78 -5.99
C VAL A 41 -2.46 9.34 -4.72
N PRO A 42 -2.52 10.67 -4.46
CA PRO A 42 -1.85 11.33 -3.34
C PRO A 42 -2.68 11.39 -2.06
N TYR A 43 -3.91 10.93 -2.05
CA TYR A 43 -4.94 11.23 -1.05
C TYR A 43 -4.61 10.85 0.39
N ALA A 44 -3.62 9.99 0.63
CA ALA A 44 -3.11 9.72 1.98
C ALA A 44 -2.23 10.85 2.54
N GLY A 45 -1.67 11.69 1.69
CA GLY A 45 -0.72 12.74 2.06
C GLY A 45 -1.40 14.02 2.55
N VAL A 46 -1.91 13.97 3.79
CA VAL A 46 -2.65 15.07 4.44
C VAL A 46 -1.72 15.93 5.26
N GLY A 47 -1.13 16.81 5.26
CA GLY A 47 -0.23 17.55 6.19
C GLY A 47 1.18 17.69 5.65
N LEU A 48 1.33 17.60 4.33
CA LEU A 48 2.58 17.94 3.66
C LEU A 48 2.68 19.43 3.34
N ASP A 49 1.58 20.14 3.44
CA ASP A 49 1.46 21.59 3.34
C ASP A 49 0.41 22.07 4.34
N GLU A 50 0.65 23.22 4.99
CA GLU A 50 -0.22 23.77 6.04
C GLU A 50 -1.39 24.60 5.48
N GLU A 51 -1.33 25.03 4.20
CA GLU A 51 -2.33 25.93 3.65
C GLU A 51 -3.60 25.20 3.18
N SER A 52 -3.43 24.03 2.52
CA SER A 52 -4.58 23.26 2.03
C SER A 52 -4.24 21.82 1.68
N LEU A 53 -5.29 20.98 1.62
CA LEU A 53 -5.16 19.60 1.14
C LEU A 53 -4.67 19.55 -0.32
N GLU A 54 -5.11 20.47 -1.17
CA GLU A 54 -4.68 20.53 -2.56
C GLU A 54 -3.17 20.78 -2.67
N LYS A 55 -2.66 21.74 -1.90
CA LYS A 55 -1.21 21.99 -1.82
C LYS A 55 -0.44 20.81 -1.21
N SER A 56 -1.02 20.12 -0.24
CA SER A 56 -0.46 18.87 0.28
C SER A 56 -0.33 17.80 -0.83
N PHE A 57 -1.34 17.66 -1.67
CA PHE A 57 -1.30 16.72 -2.79
C PHE A 57 -0.30 17.16 -3.86
N ASP A 58 -0.19 18.46 -4.15
CA ASP A 58 0.84 19.02 -5.02
C ASP A 58 2.26 18.75 -4.52
N ALA A 59 2.49 19.00 -3.23
CA ALA A 59 3.78 18.73 -2.59
C ALA A 59 4.12 17.22 -2.65
N TYR A 60 3.10 16.36 -2.47
CA TYR A 60 3.28 14.92 -2.56
C TYR A 60 3.61 14.48 -3.99
N GLU A 61 2.85 14.94 -4.99
CA GLU A 61 3.15 14.68 -6.39
C GLU A 61 4.57 15.10 -6.73
N LYS A 62 4.97 16.32 -6.37
CA LYS A 62 6.32 16.83 -6.62
C LYS A 62 7.41 15.93 -6.05
N ARG A 63 7.22 15.45 -4.80
CA ARG A 63 8.16 14.54 -4.13
C ARG A 63 8.28 13.21 -4.87
N VAL A 64 7.14 12.58 -5.21
CA VAL A 64 7.11 11.29 -5.91
C VAL A 64 7.65 11.44 -7.32
N LYS A 65 7.27 12.49 -8.04
CA LYS A 65 7.76 12.78 -9.39
C LYS A 65 9.28 12.92 -9.45
N GLY A 66 9.90 13.53 -8.44
CA GLY A 66 11.36 13.63 -8.34
C GLY A 66 12.02 12.23 -8.40
N VAL A 67 11.56 11.30 -7.58
CA VAL A 67 12.10 9.94 -7.53
C VAL A 67 11.83 9.17 -8.82
N PHE A 68 10.60 9.20 -9.31
CA PHE A 68 10.20 8.43 -10.50
C PHE A 68 10.89 8.94 -11.78
N SER A 69 11.15 10.25 -11.88
CA SER A 69 11.89 10.82 -13.01
C SER A 69 13.32 10.28 -13.09
N GLU A 70 13.99 10.05 -11.95
CA GLU A 70 15.31 9.42 -11.91
C GLU A 70 15.31 7.98 -12.41
N LEU A 71 14.14 7.29 -12.32
CA LEU A 71 13.92 5.95 -12.85
C LEU A 71 13.48 5.93 -14.33
N GLY A 72 13.37 7.10 -14.97
CA GLY A 72 12.87 7.25 -16.34
C GLY A 72 11.36 7.00 -16.44
N LEU A 73 10.62 7.20 -15.34
CA LEU A 73 9.16 7.07 -15.24
C LEU A 73 8.53 8.46 -15.04
N ASN A 74 7.34 8.66 -15.56
CA ASN A 74 6.59 9.90 -15.43
C ASN A 74 5.40 9.70 -14.47
N ILE A 75 5.22 10.66 -13.55
CA ILE A 75 4.07 10.71 -12.62
C ILE A 75 3.14 11.84 -13.03
N TYR A 76 1.84 11.55 -13.10
CA TYR A 76 0.78 12.54 -13.17
C TYR A 76 -0.28 12.22 -12.12
N SER A 77 -0.79 13.24 -11.44
CA SER A 77 -1.58 13.03 -10.24
C SER A 77 -3.07 13.17 -10.48
N ILE A 78 -3.83 12.24 -9.91
CA ILE A 78 -5.29 12.13 -10.08
C ILE A 78 -6.05 13.35 -9.55
N HIS A 79 -5.53 14.07 -8.57
CA HIS A 79 -6.21 15.25 -8.00
C HIS A 79 -6.26 16.43 -8.99
N LYS A 80 -5.47 16.40 -10.06
CA LYS A 80 -5.47 17.39 -11.15
C LYS A 80 -6.37 17.00 -12.32
N GLU A 81 -6.91 15.80 -12.30
CA GLU A 81 -7.78 15.31 -13.37
C GLU A 81 -9.23 15.78 -13.16
N ALA A 82 -9.82 16.38 -14.18
CA ALA A 82 -11.20 16.84 -14.13
C ALA A 82 -12.21 15.69 -13.91
N ASP A 83 -11.90 14.49 -14.42
CA ASP A 83 -12.64 13.25 -14.22
C ASP A 83 -11.69 12.14 -13.74
N PRO A 84 -11.57 11.95 -12.40
CA PRO A 84 -10.72 10.92 -11.83
C PRO A 84 -11.03 9.49 -12.30
N VAL A 85 -12.30 9.18 -12.51
CA VAL A 85 -12.74 7.87 -12.99
C VAL A 85 -12.26 7.63 -14.43
N ALA A 86 -12.39 8.64 -15.30
CA ALA A 86 -11.90 8.55 -16.68
C ALA A 86 -10.37 8.44 -16.72
N ALA A 87 -9.66 9.14 -15.82
CA ALA A 87 -8.21 9.02 -15.70
C ALA A 87 -7.78 7.60 -15.34
N VAL A 88 -8.41 6.97 -14.34
CA VAL A 88 -8.15 5.58 -13.97
C VAL A 88 -8.44 4.62 -15.12
N LYS A 89 -9.56 4.82 -15.84
CA LYS A 89 -9.92 3.97 -17.00
C LYS A 89 -8.86 3.98 -18.11
N LYS A 90 -8.16 5.08 -18.30
CA LYS A 90 -7.10 5.25 -19.32
C LYS A 90 -5.73 4.78 -18.83
N ALA A 91 -5.48 4.80 -17.52
CA ALA A 91 -4.19 4.46 -16.93
C ALA A 91 -3.81 3.00 -17.22
N LYS A 92 -2.52 2.77 -17.45
CA LYS A 92 -1.90 1.44 -17.57
C LYS A 92 -1.19 1.01 -16.30
N ALA A 93 -0.84 1.97 -15.44
CA ALA A 93 -0.27 1.75 -14.13
C ALA A 93 -0.79 2.81 -13.14
N VAL A 94 -0.96 2.42 -11.89
CA VAL A 94 -1.34 3.31 -10.79
C VAL A 94 -0.38 3.13 -9.62
N ALA A 95 0.02 4.24 -9.01
CA ALA A 95 0.79 4.30 -7.78
C ALA A 95 -0.06 4.95 -6.68
N VAL A 96 -0.21 4.29 -5.54
CA VAL A 96 -0.97 4.79 -4.39
C VAL A 96 -0.03 5.10 -3.23
N GLY A 97 0.02 6.37 -2.86
CA GLY A 97 0.92 6.88 -1.83
C GLY A 97 0.52 6.48 -0.42
N GLY A 98 1.51 6.47 0.48
CA GLY A 98 1.31 6.30 1.91
C GLY A 98 0.93 7.62 2.62
N GLY A 99 0.58 7.51 3.88
CA GLY A 99 0.08 8.56 4.76
C GLY A 99 -1.13 8.06 5.52
N ASN A 100 -2.16 8.87 5.73
CA ASN A 100 -3.35 8.45 6.47
C ASN A 100 -4.30 7.61 5.63
N THR A 101 -4.49 6.36 6.01
CA THR A 101 -5.31 5.38 5.29
C THR A 101 -6.80 5.74 5.31
N PHE A 102 -7.32 6.30 6.40
CA PHE A 102 -8.74 6.68 6.48
C PHE A 102 -9.08 7.78 5.48
N HIS A 103 -8.22 8.81 5.38
CA HIS A 103 -8.41 9.86 4.38
C HIS A 103 -8.27 9.33 2.95
N LEU A 104 -7.29 8.46 2.70
CA LEU A 104 -7.13 7.80 1.41
C LEU A 104 -8.41 7.08 0.99
N VAL A 105 -8.94 6.20 1.86
CA VAL A 105 -10.15 5.41 1.57
C VAL A 105 -11.37 6.30 1.38
N ALA A 106 -11.56 7.32 2.24
CA ALA A 106 -12.66 8.28 2.12
C ALA A 106 -12.63 8.99 0.75
N MET A 107 -11.46 9.47 0.33
CA MET A 107 -11.31 10.14 -0.97
C MET A 107 -11.48 9.19 -2.15
N MET A 108 -11.01 7.95 -2.05
CA MET A 108 -11.19 6.95 -3.12
C MET A 108 -12.66 6.58 -3.31
N HIS A 109 -13.45 6.48 -2.24
CA HIS A 109 -14.91 6.31 -2.33
C HIS A 109 -15.56 7.56 -2.89
N LYS A 110 -15.31 8.73 -2.30
CA LYS A 110 -15.89 10.01 -2.72
C LYS A 110 -15.68 10.33 -4.21
N THR A 111 -14.49 10.00 -4.74
CA THR A 111 -14.16 10.23 -6.16
C THR A 111 -14.59 9.10 -7.09
N GLY A 112 -15.14 8.01 -6.56
CA GLY A 112 -15.56 6.83 -7.33
C GLY A 112 -14.43 6.00 -7.92
N ILE A 113 -13.19 6.23 -7.51
CA ILE A 113 -12.03 5.52 -8.08
C ILE A 113 -11.77 4.17 -7.43
N MET A 114 -12.32 3.90 -6.24
CA MET A 114 -12.10 2.63 -5.52
C MET A 114 -12.44 1.42 -6.39
N GLU A 115 -13.69 1.37 -6.87
CA GLU A 115 -14.17 0.27 -7.70
C GLU A 115 -13.51 0.27 -9.10
N THR A 116 -13.26 1.47 -9.64
CA THR A 116 -12.62 1.60 -10.96
C THR A 116 -11.18 1.07 -10.94
N ILE A 117 -10.39 1.39 -9.92
CA ILE A 117 -9.02 0.85 -9.77
C ILE A 117 -9.08 -0.67 -9.60
N ARG A 118 -9.96 -1.20 -8.71
CA ARG A 118 -10.14 -2.64 -8.53
C ARG A 118 -10.34 -3.36 -9.85
N LYS A 119 -11.34 -2.91 -10.62
CA LYS A 119 -11.68 -3.49 -11.92
C LYS A 119 -10.50 -3.40 -12.90
N ARG A 120 -9.86 -2.23 -13.01
CA ARG A 120 -8.75 -2.03 -13.94
C ARG A 120 -7.52 -2.88 -13.60
N VAL A 121 -7.23 -3.08 -12.31
CA VAL A 121 -6.14 -3.97 -11.89
C VAL A 121 -6.46 -5.44 -12.24
N GLN A 122 -7.70 -5.87 -12.04
CA GLN A 122 -8.16 -7.20 -12.46
C GLN A 122 -8.10 -7.38 -13.99
N GLU A 123 -8.21 -6.31 -14.77
CA GLU A 123 -8.05 -6.27 -16.22
C GLU A 123 -6.57 -6.14 -16.66
N GLY A 124 -5.63 -6.02 -15.74
CA GLY A 124 -4.19 -6.01 -16.01
C GLY A 124 -3.50 -4.65 -15.86
N MET A 125 -4.16 -3.62 -15.31
CA MET A 125 -3.48 -2.40 -14.91
C MET A 125 -2.49 -2.71 -13.77
N HIS A 126 -1.26 -2.24 -13.88
CA HIS A 126 -0.24 -2.46 -12.86
C HIS A 126 -0.51 -1.60 -11.63
N TYR A 127 -0.39 -2.20 -10.45
CA TYR A 127 -0.61 -1.54 -9.17
C TYR A 127 0.67 -1.50 -8.35
N MET A 128 1.00 -0.35 -7.80
CA MET A 128 1.99 -0.23 -6.73
C MET A 128 1.44 0.62 -5.60
N GLY A 129 1.73 0.24 -4.36
CA GLY A 129 1.32 0.99 -3.18
C GLY A 129 2.36 0.88 -2.08
N TRP A 130 2.49 1.92 -1.26
CA TRP A 130 3.35 1.89 -0.09
C TRP A 130 2.61 2.38 1.15
N SER A 131 2.86 1.72 2.29
CA SER A 131 2.19 2.01 3.57
C SER A 131 0.65 1.95 3.43
N ALA A 132 -0.06 3.07 3.57
CA ALA A 132 -1.50 3.16 3.32
C ALA A 132 -1.89 2.61 1.93
N GLY A 133 -1.08 2.84 0.89
CA GLY A 133 -1.29 2.29 -0.44
C GLY A 133 -1.19 0.76 -0.50
N SER A 134 -0.38 0.13 0.34
CA SER A 134 -0.37 -1.33 0.49
C SER A 134 -1.56 -1.82 1.31
N ASN A 135 -1.95 -1.10 2.36
CA ASN A 135 -3.10 -1.46 3.17
C ASN A 135 -4.41 -1.39 2.36
N VAL A 136 -4.59 -0.38 1.49
CA VAL A 136 -5.79 -0.26 0.66
C VAL A 136 -5.91 -1.35 -0.41
N ALA A 137 -4.83 -2.09 -0.73
CA ALA A 137 -4.89 -3.26 -1.61
C ALA A 137 -5.61 -4.47 -0.96
N CYS A 138 -5.75 -4.47 0.36
CA CYS A 138 -6.44 -5.49 1.17
C CYS A 138 -7.96 -5.44 0.98
N PRO A 139 -8.73 -6.40 1.56
CA PRO A 139 -10.19 -6.38 1.58
C PRO A 139 -10.77 -5.16 2.32
N ALA A 140 -10.11 -4.71 3.41
CA ALA A 140 -10.56 -3.58 4.21
C ALA A 140 -9.36 -2.85 4.85
N LEU A 141 -9.57 -1.59 5.26
CA LEU A 141 -8.55 -0.78 5.95
C LEU A 141 -8.32 -1.18 7.42
N LYS A 142 -8.98 -2.21 7.92
CA LYS A 142 -9.10 -2.56 9.36
C LYS A 142 -7.77 -2.88 10.07
N THR A 143 -6.71 -3.15 9.33
CA THR A 143 -5.37 -3.42 9.89
C THR A 143 -4.39 -2.26 9.73
N THR A 144 -4.89 -1.06 9.45
CA THR A 144 -4.07 0.15 9.46
C THR A 144 -3.60 0.53 10.87
N ASN A 145 -2.49 1.24 10.94
CA ASN A 145 -1.97 1.81 12.20
C ASN A 145 -2.42 3.27 12.41
N ASP A 146 -3.14 3.83 11.46
CA ASP A 146 -3.46 5.26 11.42
C ASP A 146 -4.60 5.64 12.34
N MET A 147 -4.63 6.89 12.76
CA MET A 147 -5.78 7.47 13.44
C MET A 147 -6.91 7.76 12.44
N PRO A 148 -8.18 7.53 12.82
CA PRO A 148 -9.35 7.81 11.99
C PRO A 148 -9.66 9.31 11.95
N ILE A 149 -8.85 10.08 11.22
CA ILE A 149 -9.01 11.55 11.08
C ILE A 149 -10.22 11.96 10.24
N THR A 150 -10.83 11.04 9.53
CA THR A 150 -12.08 11.21 8.78
C THR A 150 -12.81 9.88 8.73
N GLU A 151 -14.13 9.94 8.57
CA GLU A 151 -14.98 8.76 8.43
C GLU A 151 -15.16 8.43 6.94
N PRO A 152 -14.66 7.29 6.46
CA PRO A 152 -14.94 6.85 5.10
C PRO A 152 -16.36 6.29 4.99
N GLU A 153 -16.96 6.38 3.80
CA GLU A 153 -18.29 5.80 3.52
C GLU A 153 -18.33 4.28 3.80
N SER A 154 -17.21 3.61 3.60
CA SER A 154 -17.03 2.18 3.89
C SER A 154 -15.57 1.90 4.25
N PHE A 155 -15.37 0.88 5.08
CA PHE A 155 -14.04 0.32 5.35
C PHE A 155 -13.54 -0.63 4.23
N SER A 156 -14.41 -0.94 3.25
CA SER A 156 -14.04 -1.77 2.11
C SER A 156 -12.99 -1.10 1.24
N CYS A 157 -11.98 -1.86 0.86
CA CYS A 157 -10.86 -1.40 0.06
C CYS A 157 -10.82 -2.10 -1.31
N LEU A 158 -9.69 -2.05 -1.99
CA LEU A 158 -9.54 -2.56 -3.36
C LEU A 158 -9.72 -4.08 -3.49
N ASN A 159 -9.49 -4.85 -2.41
CA ASN A 159 -9.61 -6.31 -2.40
C ASN A 159 -8.84 -6.97 -3.57
N LEU A 160 -7.59 -6.56 -3.75
CA LEU A 160 -6.68 -7.10 -4.76
C LEU A 160 -5.95 -8.36 -4.28
N ILE A 161 -5.89 -8.56 -2.97
CA ILE A 161 -5.33 -9.72 -2.27
C ILE A 161 -6.35 -10.22 -1.24
N PRO A 162 -6.39 -11.53 -0.92
CA PRO A 162 -7.41 -12.10 -0.02
C PRO A 162 -7.05 -12.03 1.47
N PHE A 163 -5.99 -11.34 1.84
CA PHE A 163 -5.51 -11.20 3.22
C PHE A 163 -5.31 -9.73 3.59
N GLN A 164 -5.10 -9.46 4.87
CA GLN A 164 -4.79 -8.14 5.39
C GLN A 164 -3.28 -7.92 5.51
N ILE A 165 -2.83 -6.69 5.30
CA ILE A 165 -1.45 -6.24 5.59
C ILE A 165 -1.50 -5.25 6.76
N ASN A 166 -0.67 -5.46 7.78
CA ASN A 166 -0.29 -4.43 8.72
C ASN A 166 1.09 -3.89 8.28
N PRO A 167 1.15 -2.76 7.58
CA PRO A 167 2.41 -2.17 7.15
C PRO A 167 3.14 -1.55 8.35
N HIS A 168 4.44 -1.33 8.23
CA HIS A 168 5.29 -0.85 9.35
C HIS A 168 5.15 -1.72 10.60
N TYR A 169 5.04 -3.04 10.42
CA TYR A 169 4.93 -3.95 11.54
C TYR A 169 6.16 -3.85 12.45
N LEU A 170 5.92 -3.75 13.75
CA LEU A 170 6.92 -3.69 14.80
C LEU A 170 6.77 -4.90 15.72
N ASP A 171 7.89 -5.56 16.04
CA ASP A 171 7.91 -6.74 16.93
C ASP A 171 7.68 -6.40 18.38
N ALA A 172 8.09 -5.22 18.81
CA ALA A 172 7.97 -4.74 20.17
C ALA A 172 7.64 -3.24 20.20
N ASN A 173 7.05 -2.80 21.28
CA ASN A 173 6.91 -1.38 21.55
C ASN A 173 8.28 -0.73 21.82
N PRO A 174 8.42 0.57 21.54
CA PRO A 174 9.58 1.33 22.01
C PRO A 174 9.76 1.21 23.52
N GLU A 175 11.00 1.28 23.98
CA GLU A 175 11.33 1.24 25.41
C GLU A 175 10.53 2.28 26.20
N GLY A 176 9.98 1.87 27.34
CA GLY A 176 9.14 2.71 28.20
C GLY A 176 7.68 2.87 27.78
N HIS A 177 7.25 2.22 26.66
CA HIS A 177 5.86 2.27 26.23
C HIS A 177 5.06 1.10 26.83
N GLY A 178 4.03 1.40 27.65
CA GLY A 178 3.18 0.41 28.32
C GLY A 178 1.88 0.04 27.59
N GLY A 179 1.69 0.51 26.34
CA GLY A 179 0.50 0.19 25.53
C GLY A 179 0.62 -1.15 24.82
N GLU A 180 -0.46 -1.55 24.14
CA GLU A 180 -0.53 -2.80 23.36
C GLU A 180 0.49 -2.81 22.21
N THR A 181 1.06 -3.99 21.99
CA THR A 181 1.94 -4.23 20.84
C THR A 181 1.15 -4.37 19.54
N ARG A 182 1.82 -4.27 18.39
CA ARG A 182 1.21 -4.56 17.09
C ARG A 182 0.63 -5.98 17.04
N GLN A 183 1.33 -6.94 17.61
CA GLN A 183 0.85 -8.32 17.71
C GLN A 183 -0.47 -8.40 18.45
N GLN A 184 -0.57 -7.83 19.66
CA GLN A 184 -1.80 -7.84 20.46
C GLN A 184 -2.99 -7.22 19.70
N ARG A 185 -2.80 -6.12 19.00
CA ARG A 185 -3.85 -5.49 18.18
C ARG A 185 -4.28 -6.34 16.98
N ILE A 186 -3.35 -7.06 16.36
CA ILE A 186 -3.66 -8.00 15.28
C ILE A 186 -4.44 -9.21 15.85
N GLU A 187 -4.06 -9.73 16.98
CA GLU A 187 -4.76 -10.84 17.66
C GLU A 187 -6.18 -10.43 18.09
N GLU A 188 -6.36 -9.21 18.59
CA GLU A 188 -7.68 -8.64 18.87
C GLU A 188 -8.54 -8.56 17.59
N PHE A 189 -7.98 -8.04 16.49
CA PHE A 189 -8.66 -8.02 15.19
C PHE A 189 -9.09 -9.43 14.75
N LEU A 190 -8.21 -10.42 14.88
CA LEU A 190 -8.47 -11.80 14.49
C LEU A 190 -9.51 -12.48 15.38
N THR A 191 -9.66 -12.07 16.64
CA THR A 191 -10.71 -12.59 17.53
C THR A 191 -12.12 -12.37 16.98
N VAL A 192 -12.31 -11.24 16.26
CA VAL A 192 -13.59 -10.85 15.64
C VAL A 192 -13.65 -11.26 14.15
N ASN A 193 -12.49 -11.41 13.50
CA ASN A 193 -12.39 -11.72 12.05
C ASN A 193 -11.60 -13.04 11.86
N ARG A 194 -12.15 -14.16 12.36
CA ARG A 194 -11.44 -15.43 12.52
C ARG A 194 -10.97 -16.09 11.23
N ASP A 195 -11.65 -15.82 10.11
CA ASP A 195 -11.33 -16.37 8.79
C ASP A 195 -10.26 -15.55 8.04
N MET A 196 -9.81 -14.43 8.64
CA MET A 196 -8.83 -13.57 8.02
C MET A 196 -7.40 -14.02 8.35
N THR A 197 -6.52 -13.79 7.38
CA THR A 197 -5.08 -13.88 7.57
C THR A 197 -4.51 -12.45 7.59
N VAL A 198 -3.57 -12.17 8.49
CA VAL A 198 -2.87 -10.88 8.54
C VAL A 198 -1.38 -11.09 8.35
N VAL A 199 -0.79 -10.30 7.45
CA VAL A 199 0.65 -10.22 7.23
C VAL A 199 1.19 -8.97 7.92
N GLY A 200 1.97 -9.15 8.97
CA GLY A 200 2.80 -8.10 9.57
C GLY A 200 4.01 -7.84 8.68
N LEU A 201 3.95 -6.82 7.86
CA LEU A 201 4.97 -6.48 6.88
C LEU A 201 5.94 -5.45 7.48
N ARG A 202 7.14 -5.90 7.88
CA ARG A 202 8.17 -5.05 8.47
C ARG A 202 8.69 -4.01 7.48
N GLU A 203 9.23 -2.91 7.97
CA GLU A 203 9.93 -1.93 7.12
C GLU A 203 11.07 -2.57 6.35
N ALA A 204 11.42 -2.03 5.21
CA ALA A 204 12.35 -2.58 4.22
C ALA A 204 11.91 -3.93 3.63
N THR A 205 10.59 -4.20 3.59
CA THR A 205 10.02 -5.37 2.92
C THR A 205 8.86 -5.01 2.00
N LEU A 206 8.60 -5.84 1.03
CA LEU A 206 7.48 -5.72 0.11
C LEU A 206 6.99 -7.10 -0.34
N LEU A 207 5.73 -7.15 -0.77
CA LEU A 207 5.16 -8.29 -1.47
C LEU A 207 5.09 -7.97 -2.97
N TRP A 208 5.65 -8.85 -3.77
CA TRP A 208 5.59 -8.82 -5.23
C TRP A 208 4.61 -9.88 -5.69
N VAL A 209 3.53 -9.45 -6.34
CA VAL A 209 2.53 -10.36 -6.90
C VAL A 209 2.60 -10.30 -8.43
N ASP A 210 2.71 -11.45 -9.05
CA ASP A 210 2.62 -11.59 -10.51
C ASP A 210 1.67 -12.77 -10.81
N ASP A 211 0.43 -12.45 -11.10
CA ASP A 211 -0.72 -13.33 -11.31
C ASP A 211 -1.04 -14.20 -10.08
N ASP A 212 -0.65 -15.46 -10.09
CA ASP A 212 -0.83 -16.46 -9.02
C ASP A 212 0.43 -16.69 -8.18
N LYS A 213 1.47 -15.91 -8.42
CA LYS A 213 2.72 -15.97 -7.66
C LYS A 213 2.85 -14.78 -6.74
N ILE A 214 3.29 -15.04 -5.52
CA ILE A 214 3.61 -14.01 -4.54
C ILE A 214 4.99 -14.29 -3.94
N GLU A 215 5.81 -13.25 -3.85
CA GLU A 215 7.15 -13.31 -3.29
C GLU A 215 7.31 -12.23 -2.22
N LEU A 216 7.96 -12.58 -1.10
CA LEU A 216 8.48 -11.62 -0.14
C LEU A 216 9.87 -11.17 -0.62
N LYS A 217 10.04 -9.87 -0.79
CA LYS A 217 11.32 -9.24 -1.14
C LYS A 217 11.71 -8.19 -0.11
N GLY A 218 12.99 -7.88 -0.03
CA GLY A 218 13.55 -6.89 0.88
C GLY A 218 14.58 -7.47 1.84
N GLY A 219 14.77 -6.83 2.99
CA GLY A 219 15.84 -7.16 3.93
C GLY A 219 15.42 -7.87 5.22
N ARG A 220 14.12 -8.15 5.41
CA ARG A 220 13.59 -8.69 6.67
C ARG A 220 12.50 -9.74 6.42
N PRO A 221 12.26 -10.68 7.37
CA PRO A 221 11.13 -11.59 7.30
C PRO A 221 9.80 -10.84 7.48
N MET A 222 8.71 -11.44 7.02
CA MET A 222 7.35 -11.07 7.38
C MET A 222 6.82 -11.99 8.49
N ARG A 223 5.81 -11.52 9.22
CA ARG A 223 5.15 -12.29 10.26
C ARG A 223 3.68 -12.55 9.90
N LEU A 224 3.28 -13.81 9.94
CA LEU A 224 1.95 -14.26 9.59
C LEU A 224 1.12 -14.52 10.82
N PHE A 225 -0.13 -14.04 10.83
CA PHE A 225 -1.09 -14.21 11.92
C PHE A 225 -2.37 -14.84 11.40
N ARG A 226 -2.87 -15.86 12.13
CA ARG A 226 -4.18 -16.48 11.96
C ARG A 226 -4.80 -16.71 13.31
N PHE A 227 -6.13 -16.66 13.39
CA PHE A 227 -6.84 -16.91 14.63
C PHE A 227 -6.54 -18.31 15.18
N GLY A 228 -6.16 -18.38 16.46
CA GLY A 228 -5.88 -19.66 17.15
C GLY A 228 -4.56 -20.33 16.77
N GLU A 229 -3.71 -19.67 15.96
CA GLU A 229 -2.37 -20.15 15.65
C GLU A 229 -1.29 -19.24 16.27
N GLU A 230 -0.15 -19.82 16.65
CA GLU A 230 1.03 -19.05 16.99
C GLU A 230 1.54 -18.31 15.73
N PRO A 231 1.95 -17.03 15.84
CA PRO A 231 2.48 -16.29 14.73
C PRO A 231 3.72 -16.96 14.11
N LYS A 232 3.77 -17.01 12.77
CA LYS A 232 4.85 -17.65 12.00
C LYS A 232 5.70 -16.65 11.26
N GLU A 233 7.02 -16.84 11.30
CA GLU A 233 7.97 -16.06 10.51
C GLU A 233 8.19 -16.69 9.13
N PHE A 234 8.28 -15.83 8.11
CA PHE A 234 8.64 -16.24 6.75
C PHE A 234 9.80 -15.37 6.26
N GLU A 235 10.92 -16.00 6.00
CA GLU A 235 12.12 -15.35 5.46
C GLU A 235 11.92 -14.96 3.99
N VAL A 236 12.72 -14.01 3.51
CA VAL A 236 12.80 -13.70 2.09
C VAL A 236 13.20 -14.96 1.31
N GLY A 237 12.44 -15.28 0.24
CA GLY A 237 12.60 -16.50 -0.53
C GLY A 237 11.80 -17.70 -0.04
N SER A 238 11.08 -17.60 1.08
CA SER A 238 10.14 -18.65 1.51
C SER A 238 8.98 -18.78 0.52
N ASP A 239 8.48 -20.01 0.37
CA ASP A 239 7.22 -20.23 -0.34
C ASP A 239 6.04 -19.68 0.47
N ILE A 240 5.42 -18.64 -0.05
CA ILE A 240 4.24 -17.98 0.51
C ILE A 240 3.04 -18.01 -0.45
N GLY A 241 3.09 -18.88 -1.47
CA GLY A 241 2.04 -19.02 -2.49
C GLY A 241 0.65 -19.33 -1.91
N PHE A 242 0.59 -19.95 -0.73
CA PHE A 242 -0.65 -20.23 0.01
C PHE A 242 -1.44 -18.98 0.46
N LEU A 243 -0.88 -17.78 0.30
CA LEU A 243 -1.56 -16.51 0.62
C LEU A 243 -2.54 -16.08 -0.47
N LEU A 244 -2.42 -16.54 -1.71
CA LEU A 244 -3.27 -16.21 -2.86
C LEU A 244 -4.30 -17.28 -3.14
#